data_0764f5d0265795908443664a7b94cb93
#
_entry.id   0764f5d0265795908443664a7b94cb93
#
_cell.length_a   1.000
_cell.length_b   1.000
_cell.length_c   1.000
_cell.angle_alpha   90.00
_cell.angle_beta   90.00
_cell.angle_gamma   90.00
#
_symmetry.space_group_name_H-M   'P 1'
#
loop_
_entity.id
_entity.type
_entity.pdbx_description
1 polymer ?
#
loop_
_entity_poly.entity_id
_entity_poly.type
_entity_poly.pdbx_seq_one_letter_code
_entity_poly.pdbx_strand_id
1 'polypeptide(L)'
;MARKKQEGNRFFRMDADFFSDRKIKILKARYGADGIVLYLYLLCEIYKTGYYLQVDDDFEYIISDDLNMDGNKVKQVLNFLLERSLFDDTLFQSDKVLTSAGIQRRYQAMVKARATKTPITAERFWLLRKKRPKHLLK
;
A
#
# COMPACT_ATOMS: atom_id res chain seq x y z
N MET A 1 19.26 -1.19 25.32
CA MET A 1 17.86 -1.25 24.91
C MET A 1 17.70 -2.11 23.66
N ALA A 2 16.86 -3.09 23.76
CA ALA A 2 16.63 -3.95 22.62
C ALA A 2 15.94 -3.16 21.50
N ARG A 3 16.53 -3.21 20.34
CA ARG A 3 15.94 -2.54 19.18
C ARG A 3 14.73 -3.32 18.72
N LYS A 4 13.63 -2.63 18.53
CA LYS A 4 12.44 -3.25 18.00
C LYS A 4 12.73 -3.78 16.61
N LYS A 5 12.35 -5.03 16.37
CA LYS A 5 12.56 -5.64 15.06
C LYS A 5 11.78 -4.84 14.02
N GLN A 6 12.48 -4.44 12.97
CA GLN A 6 11.84 -3.70 11.89
C GLN A 6 11.05 -4.65 11.01
N GLU A 7 9.74 -4.44 10.94
CA GLU A 7 8.86 -5.26 10.12
C GLU A 7 8.71 -4.72 8.71
N GLY A 8 9.01 -3.44 8.54
CA GLY A 8 8.84 -2.78 7.26
C GLY A 8 10.07 -2.83 6.38
N ASN A 9 9.99 -2.14 5.28
CA ASN A 9 11.01 -2.09 4.26
C ASN A 9 11.66 -0.71 4.22
N ARG A 10 12.97 -0.65 4.08
CA ARG A 10 13.68 0.62 3.94
C ARG A 10 13.49 1.22 2.56
N PHE A 11 13.25 0.37 1.57
CA PHE A 11 12.96 0.80 0.21
C PHE A 11 12.05 -0.24 -0.43
N PHE A 12 11.40 0.15 -1.50
CA PHE A 12 10.52 -0.76 -2.24
C PHE A 12 10.71 -0.56 -3.74
N ARG A 13 10.32 -1.59 -4.49
CA ARG A 13 10.43 -1.55 -5.94
C ARG A 13 9.31 -0.74 -6.56
N MET A 14 9.68 0.05 -7.56
CA MET A 14 8.73 0.71 -8.43
C MET A 14 9.10 0.37 -9.86
N ASP A 15 8.12 -0.09 -10.63
CA ASP A 15 8.37 -0.46 -12.01
C ASP A 15 8.72 0.76 -12.86
N ALA A 16 9.66 0.58 -13.79
CA ALA A 16 10.06 1.66 -14.68
C ALA A 16 8.90 2.14 -15.56
N ASP A 17 7.91 1.26 -15.80
CA ASP A 17 6.73 1.59 -16.57
C ASP A 17 5.55 2.06 -15.72
N PHE A 18 5.82 2.49 -14.49
CA PHE A 18 4.81 3.00 -13.57
C PHE A 18 3.87 4.01 -14.24
N PHE A 19 4.45 4.95 -14.98
CA PHE A 19 3.65 6.00 -15.64
C PHE A 19 2.93 5.53 -16.89
N SER A 20 3.18 4.30 -17.33
CA SER A 20 2.44 3.70 -18.44
C SER A 20 1.17 3.00 -18.01
N ASP A 21 1.01 2.77 -16.72
CA ASP A 21 -0.18 2.14 -16.16
C ASP A 21 -1.41 3.03 -16.39
N ARG A 22 -2.49 2.45 -16.91
CA ARG A 22 -3.70 3.20 -17.20
C ARG A 22 -4.27 3.92 -15.98
N LYS A 23 -4.28 3.25 -14.83
CA LYS A 23 -4.82 3.85 -13.60
C LYS A 23 -3.99 5.05 -13.17
N ILE A 24 -2.69 4.95 -13.31
CA ILE A 24 -1.79 6.06 -12.97
C ILE A 24 -1.97 7.22 -13.94
N LYS A 25 -2.15 6.92 -15.24
CA LYS A 25 -2.41 7.96 -16.23
C LYS A 25 -3.70 8.71 -15.90
N ILE A 26 -4.75 8.00 -15.50
CA ILE A 26 -6.02 8.62 -15.13
C ILE A 26 -5.86 9.43 -13.84
N LEU A 27 -5.15 8.91 -12.86
CA LEU A 27 -4.86 9.64 -11.62
C LEU A 27 -4.19 10.97 -11.93
N LYS A 28 -3.15 10.93 -12.76
CA LYS A 28 -2.43 12.15 -13.14
C LYS A 28 -3.32 13.11 -13.94
N ALA A 29 -4.13 12.58 -14.84
CA ALA A 29 -5.01 13.42 -15.67
C ALA A 29 -6.06 14.15 -14.83
N ARG A 30 -6.59 13.49 -13.80
CA ARG A 30 -7.63 14.07 -12.95
C ARG A 30 -7.10 14.96 -11.84
N TYR A 31 -5.98 14.59 -11.24
CA TYR A 31 -5.48 15.25 -10.03
C TYR A 31 -4.06 15.81 -10.18
N GLY A 32 -3.46 15.66 -11.33
CA GLY A 32 -2.14 16.23 -11.59
C GLY A 32 -1.03 15.57 -10.78
N ALA A 33 0.05 16.31 -10.63
CA ALA A 33 1.20 15.84 -9.87
C ALA A 33 0.83 15.54 -8.42
N ASP A 34 -0.10 16.29 -7.85
CA ASP A 34 -0.53 16.08 -6.46
C ASP A 34 -1.10 14.68 -6.25
N GLY A 35 -1.87 14.18 -7.22
CA GLY A 35 -2.42 12.82 -7.13
C GLY A 35 -1.31 11.78 -7.11
N ILE A 36 -0.33 11.95 -7.97
CA ILE A 36 0.82 11.03 -8.03
C ILE A 36 1.63 11.09 -6.73
N VAL A 37 1.90 12.31 -6.25
CA VAL A 37 2.66 12.49 -5.00
C VAL A 37 1.94 11.84 -3.83
N LEU A 38 0.64 12.04 -3.74
CA LEU A 38 -0.13 11.43 -2.65
C LEU A 38 -0.06 9.90 -2.71
N TYR A 39 -0.24 9.33 -3.89
CA TYR A 39 -0.17 7.88 -4.04
C TYR A 39 1.21 7.34 -3.63
N LEU A 40 2.28 7.99 -4.10
CA LEU A 40 3.64 7.57 -3.74
C LEU A 40 3.90 7.73 -2.24
N TYR A 41 3.40 8.82 -1.64
CA TYR A 41 3.50 9.01 -0.20
C TYR A 41 2.85 7.85 0.56
N LEU A 42 1.65 7.45 0.14
CA LEU A 42 0.95 6.35 0.77
C LEU A 42 1.70 5.03 0.60
N LEU A 43 2.26 4.78 -0.58
CA LEU A 43 3.07 3.58 -0.79
C LEU A 43 4.28 3.57 0.14
N CYS A 44 4.94 4.71 0.31
CA CYS A 44 6.07 4.80 1.22
C CYS A 44 5.65 4.46 2.65
N GLU A 45 4.52 5.02 3.09
CA GLU A 45 4.05 4.76 4.45
C GLU A 45 3.65 3.30 4.64
N ILE A 46 3.03 2.70 3.62
CA ILE A 46 2.63 1.30 3.67
C ILE A 46 3.86 0.39 3.77
N TYR A 47 4.83 0.58 2.89
CA TYR A 47 5.99 -0.30 2.86
C TYR A 47 6.92 -0.10 4.05
N LYS A 48 6.91 1.09 4.66
CA LYS A 48 7.66 1.33 5.89
C LYS A 48 7.20 0.43 7.03
N THR A 49 5.91 0.13 7.07
CA THR A 49 5.33 -0.69 8.13
C THR A 49 5.16 -2.14 7.74
N GLY A 50 5.33 -2.46 6.47
CA GLY A 50 5.18 -3.82 5.98
C GLY A 50 4.46 -3.85 4.65
N TYR A 51 3.20 -4.25 4.65
CA TYR A 51 2.39 -4.36 3.43
C TYR A 51 0.99 -3.75 3.57
N TYR A 52 0.69 -3.15 4.71
CA TYR A 52 -0.56 -2.46 4.92
C TYR A 52 -0.35 -1.29 5.88
N LEU A 53 -1.30 -0.38 5.88
CA LEU A 53 -1.29 0.76 6.79
C LEU A 53 -2.71 0.93 7.33
N GLN A 54 -2.85 0.85 8.64
CA GLN A 54 -4.13 1.13 9.26
C GLN A 54 -4.19 2.61 9.64
N VAL A 55 -5.23 3.29 9.23
CA VAL A 55 -5.33 4.73 9.39
C VAL A 55 -6.44 5.08 10.39
N ASP A 56 -6.30 6.26 10.98
CA ASP A 56 -7.28 6.78 11.93
C ASP A 56 -7.88 8.09 11.40
N ASP A 57 -8.68 8.74 12.24
CA ASP A 57 -9.37 9.97 11.86
C ASP A 57 -8.44 11.15 11.61
N ASP A 58 -7.23 11.10 12.17
CA ASP A 58 -6.27 12.20 12.00
C ASP A 58 -5.39 12.03 10.77
N PHE A 59 -5.49 10.89 10.11
CA PHE A 59 -4.59 10.55 9.00
C PHE A 59 -4.62 11.59 7.88
N GLU A 60 -5.83 12.03 7.49
CA GLU A 60 -5.96 13.01 6.41
C GLU A 60 -5.35 14.35 6.78
N TYR A 61 -5.46 14.76 8.04
CA TYR A 61 -4.84 15.99 8.51
C TYR A 61 -3.31 15.90 8.44
N ILE A 62 -2.77 14.76 8.85
CA ILE A 62 -1.33 14.53 8.82
C ILE A 62 -0.80 14.58 7.40
N ILE A 63 -1.49 13.91 6.46
CA ILE A 63 -1.10 13.91 5.06
C ILE A 63 -1.17 15.32 4.49
N SER A 64 -2.27 16.01 4.76
CA SER A 64 -2.46 17.37 4.27
C SER A 64 -1.32 18.27 4.70
N ASP A 65 -0.90 18.14 5.96
CA ASP A 65 0.20 18.92 6.50
C ASP A 65 1.54 18.49 5.89
N ASP A 66 1.80 17.19 5.85
CA ASP A 66 3.07 16.67 5.33
C ASP A 66 3.30 17.05 3.87
N LEU A 67 2.24 17.01 3.07
CA LEU A 67 2.34 17.27 1.63
C LEU A 67 1.97 18.71 1.26
N ASN A 68 1.60 19.51 2.24
CA ASN A 68 1.10 20.86 2.00
C ASN A 68 0.01 20.86 0.93
N MET A 69 -0.98 20.01 1.13
CA MET A 69 -2.04 19.76 0.17
C MET A 69 -3.39 19.97 0.84
N ASP A 70 -4.34 20.57 0.11
CA ASP A 70 -5.68 20.81 0.65
C ASP A 70 -6.33 19.50 1.08
N GLY A 71 -6.94 19.50 2.26
CA GLY A 71 -7.59 18.32 2.81
C GLY A 71 -8.68 17.75 1.93
N ASN A 72 -9.43 18.61 1.22
CA ASN A 72 -10.46 18.14 0.28
C ASN A 72 -9.82 17.39 -0.89
N LYS A 73 -8.69 17.86 -1.37
CA LYS A 73 -7.97 17.15 -2.43
C LYS A 73 -7.48 15.80 -1.94
N VAL A 74 -6.96 15.73 -0.72
CA VAL A 74 -6.52 14.46 -0.13
C VAL A 74 -7.69 13.46 -0.13
N LYS A 75 -8.86 13.89 0.32
CA LYS A 75 -10.05 13.03 0.34
C LYS A 75 -10.46 12.58 -1.05
N GLN A 76 -10.46 13.49 -2.01
CA GLN A 76 -10.86 13.17 -3.38
C GLN A 76 -9.91 12.16 -4.00
N VAL A 77 -8.60 12.36 -3.82
CA VAL A 77 -7.62 11.44 -4.37
C VAL A 77 -7.71 10.07 -3.70
N LEU A 78 -7.85 10.06 -2.37
CA LEU A 78 -8.00 8.79 -1.65
C LEU A 78 -9.22 8.01 -2.14
N ASN A 79 -10.35 8.70 -2.29
CA ASN A 79 -11.56 8.06 -2.81
C ASN A 79 -11.34 7.50 -4.22
N PHE A 80 -10.64 8.23 -5.07
CA PHE A 80 -10.31 7.76 -6.40
C PHE A 80 -9.47 6.48 -6.34
N LEU A 81 -8.46 6.46 -5.47
CA LEU A 81 -7.58 5.30 -5.34
C LEU A 81 -8.36 4.06 -4.90
N LEU A 82 -9.35 4.25 -4.04
CA LEU A 82 -10.22 3.17 -3.59
C LEU A 82 -11.18 2.72 -4.68
N GLU A 83 -11.82 3.66 -5.37
CA GLU A 83 -12.76 3.35 -6.44
C GLU A 83 -12.11 2.61 -7.60
N ARG A 84 -10.87 2.93 -7.89
CA ARG A 84 -10.13 2.32 -9.00
C ARG A 84 -9.31 1.11 -8.57
N SER A 85 -9.51 0.66 -7.34
CA SER A 85 -8.87 -0.55 -6.80
C SER A 85 -7.33 -0.47 -6.77
N LEU A 86 -6.79 0.75 -6.67
CA LEU A 86 -5.38 0.91 -6.35
C LEU A 86 -5.14 0.54 -4.88
N PHE A 87 -6.16 0.71 -4.05
CA PHE A 87 -6.24 0.14 -2.71
C PHE A 87 -7.52 -0.69 -2.61
N ASP A 88 -7.49 -1.70 -1.77
CA ASP A 88 -8.63 -2.58 -1.57
C ASP A 88 -9.72 -1.85 -0.79
N ASP A 89 -10.84 -1.60 -1.44
CA ASP A 89 -11.93 -0.84 -0.83
C ASP A 89 -12.59 -1.60 0.33
N THR A 90 -12.72 -2.92 0.20
CA THR A 90 -13.37 -3.71 1.24
C THR A 90 -12.62 -3.60 2.57
N LEU A 91 -11.31 -3.75 2.56
CA LEU A 91 -10.51 -3.63 3.77
C LEU A 91 -10.52 -2.20 4.31
N PHE A 92 -10.56 -1.21 3.44
CA PHE A 92 -10.64 0.17 3.90
C PHE A 92 -11.97 0.43 4.59
N GLN A 93 -13.07 -0.04 4.03
CA GLN A 93 -14.38 0.18 4.63
C GLN A 93 -14.54 -0.57 5.95
N SER A 94 -14.02 -1.80 6.04
CA SER A 94 -14.19 -2.60 7.24
C SER A 94 -13.22 -2.24 8.35
N ASP A 95 -11.96 -1.96 8.03
CA ASP A 95 -10.89 -1.83 9.02
C ASP A 95 -10.04 -0.58 8.87
N LYS A 96 -10.37 0.31 7.94
CA LYS A 96 -9.56 1.49 7.62
C LYS A 96 -8.13 1.13 7.27
N VAL A 97 -7.96 0.09 6.47
CA VAL A 97 -6.66 -0.43 6.07
C VAL A 97 -6.39 -0.10 4.61
N LEU A 98 -5.22 0.47 4.35
CA LEU A 98 -4.74 0.72 3.01
C LEU A 98 -3.76 -0.38 2.62
N THR A 99 -4.13 -1.15 1.63
CA THR A 99 -3.31 -2.18 1.02
C THR A 99 -3.94 -2.59 -0.30
N SER A 100 -3.28 -3.47 -1.03
CA SER A 100 -3.86 -4.06 -2.23
C SER A 100 -3.14 -5.36 -2.55
N ALA A 101 -3.75 -6.18 -3.40
CA ALA A 101 -3.10 -7.41 -3.84
C ALA A 101 -1.75 -7.12 -4.52
N GLY A 102 -1.69 -6.05 -5.32
CA GLY A 102 -0.44 -5.66 -5.97
C GLY A 102 0.65 -5.26 -4.99
N ILE A 103 0.28 -4.49 -3.97
CA ILE A 103 1.20 -4.11 -2.91
C ILE A 103 1.74 -5.35 -2.21
N GLN A 104 0.86 -6.30 -1.90
CA GLN A 104 1.24 -7.51 -1.19
C GLN A 104 2.11 -8.42 -2.04
N ARG A 105 1.85 -8.51 -3.34
CA ARG A 105 2.72 -9.28 -4.24
C ARG A 105 4.14 -8.70 -4.27
N ARG A 106 4.26 -7.38 -4.34
CA ARG A 106 5.58 -6.73 -4.31
C ARG A 106 6.28 -6.93 -2.98
N TYR A 107 5.53 -6.81 -1.88
CA TYR A 107 6.07 -7.07 -0.55
C TYR A 107 6.59 -8.51 -0.46
N GLN A 108 5.80 -9.47 -0.89
CA GLN A 108 6.17 -10.88 -0.87
C GLN A 108 7.47 -11.12 -1.64
N ALA A 109 7.59 -10.53 -2.83
CA ALA A 109 8.80 -10.67 -3.65
C ALA A 109 10.01 -10.05 -2.96
N MET A 110 9.85 -8.90 -2.32
CA MET A 110 10.95 -8.23 -1.64
C MET A 110 11.43 -8.99 -0.41
N VAL A 111 10.50 -9.48 0.39
CA VAL A 111 10.85 -10.26 1.58
C VAL A 111 11.50 -11.57 1.19
N LYS A 112 10.98 -12.24 0.18
CA LYS A 112 11.53 -13.49 -0.31
C LYS A 112 12.97 -13.32 -0.81
N ALA A 113 13.24 -12.20 -1.48
CA ALA A 113 14.56 -11.94 -2.02
C ALA A 113 15.61 -11.68 -0.95
N ARG A 114 15.24 -10.98 0.14
CA ARG A 114 16.21 -10.56 1.16
C ARG A 114 16.34 -11.52 2.34
N ALA A 115 15.34 -12.37 2.57
CA ALA A 115 15.31 -13.22 3.76
C ALA A 115 15.01 -14.65 3.37
N THR A 116 16.00 -15.32 2.83
CA THR A 116 15.85 -16.68 2.36
C THR A 116 15.52 -17.67 3.47
N LYS A 117 15.92 -17.34 4.70
CA LYS A 117 15.76 -18.27 5.83
C LYS A 117 14.61 -17.90 6.75
N THR A 118 14.06 -16.71 6.61
CA THR A 118 13.01 -16.24 7.49
C THR A 118 11.66 -16.38 6.81
N PRO A 119 10.72 -17.12 7.41
CA PRO A 119 9.40 -17.26 6.82
C PRO A 119 8.72 -15.89 6.72
N ILE A 120 7.92 -15.72 5.69
CA ILE A 120 7.12 -14.52 5.53
C ILE A 120 5.95 -14.61 6.51
N THR A 121 5.92 -13.68 7.45
CA THR A 121 4.78 -13.58 8.37
C THR A 121 3.79 -12.60 7.77
N ALA A 122 2.77 -13.11 7.13
CA ALA A 122 1.78 -12.28 6.47
C ALA A 122 0.39 -12.82 6.75
N GLU A 123 -0.11 -12.52 7.94
CA GLU A 123 -1.40 -13.05 8.36
C GLU A 123 -2.49 -12.00 8.33
N ARG A 124 -2.22 -10.85 8.93
CA ARG A 124 -3.22 -9.83 9.10
C ARG A 124 -3.47 -9.08 7.78
N PHE A 125 -4.73 -9.00 7.38
CA PHE A 125 -5.16 -8.26 6.19
C PHE A 125 -4.56 -8.78 4.88
N TRP A 126 -4.10 -10.03 4.87
CA TRP A 126 -3.46 -10.60 3.68
C TRP A 126 -4.52 -10.97 2.65
N LEU A 127 -4.35 -10.46 1.44
CA LEU A 127 -5.29 -10.65 0.34
C LEU A 127 -4.91 -11.82 -0.56
N LEU A 128 -3.62 -12.13 -0.63
CA LEU A 128 -3.16 -13.17 -1.54
C LEU A 128 -3.46 -14.55 -0.96
N ARG A 129 -3.89 -15.48 -1.82
CA ARG A 129 -4.12 -16.83 -1.39
C ARG A 129 -2.83 -17.47 -0.92
N LYS A 130 -2.85 -17.99 0.29
CA LYS A 130 -1.76 -18.82 0.75
C LYS A 130 -1.75 -20.09 -0.06
N LYS A 131 -0.58 -20.48 -0.55
CA LYS A 131 -0.43 -21.71 -1.27
C LYS A 131 -0.65 -22.86 -0.30
N ARG A 132 -1.69 -23.61 -0.50
CA ARG A 132 -1.97 -24.78 0.32
C ARG A 132 -1.25 -26.01 -0.24
N PRO A 133 -0.79 -26.92 0.61
CA PRO A 133 -0.36 -28.23 0.13
C PRO A 133 -1.48 -28.87 -0.65
N LYS A 134 -1.15 -29.61 -1.70
CA LYS A 134 -2.16 -30.20 -2.58
C LYS A 134 -3.17 -31.05 -1.85
N HIS A 135 -2.74 -31.80 -0.84
CA HIS A 135 -3.63 -32.66 -0.09
C HIS A 135 -4.68 -31.91 0.73
N LEU A 136 -4.52 -30.61 0.91
CA LEU A 136 -5.49 -29.77 1.62
C LEU A 136 -6.39 -28.97 0.67
N LEU A 137 -6.18 -29.07 -0.62
CA LEU A 137 -6.97 -28.36 -1.62
C LEU A 137 -8.18 -29.16 -2.04
N LYS A 138 -9.06 -29.38 -1.11
CA LYS A 138 -10.28 -30.15 -1.41
C LYS A 138 -11.52 -29.33 -1.18
#